data_1ccfa68fc25209d0e4a711103502a10d
#
_entry.id   1ccfa68fc25209d0e4a711103502a10d
#
_cell.length_a   1.000
_cell.length_b   1.000
_cell.length_c   1.000
_cell.angle_alpha   90.00
_cell.angle_beta   90.00
_cell.angle_gamma   90.00
#
_symmetry.space_group_name_H-M   'P 1'
#
loop_
_entity.id
_entity.type
_entity.pdbx_description
1 polymer ?
#
loop_
_entity_poly.entity_id
_entity_poly.type
_entity_poly.pdbx_seq_one_letter_code
_entity_poly.pdbx_strand_id
1 'polypeptide(L)'
;MTGVRYKIPMLSAKAILAYAKPVGEDIYSFNLNKAETASVLLNHGDTYQDDNAVFYQLMSMLHRDGYSPKGDELIIDDLYDAIIYLDFAGIFDRSAEYPKNALRQKKAESMFRDGGITLDLGNGPQKYLAFDRSASMSRNAKLSFVRADLYDEITQRITFNLKNDICELSKLYAYNGLLFSSGIRVEPDDEYFLKNVAIVPNPKHITSNVSYVTVTDVSGEGNIRKYERTECTGDIETTRFDGMGLISPEFAREIDSKIGSKKEHTSFQIRMPYIKGMVHKTDFKTLFKEAGVKTITDIWGTEHDVNNLYMILTESQFKGYKWLKKHGTTWDTYAHLCHYFRHTIYITNASKTEAEDTTELNYQFLNTFKMLSSEFRPDDLPSGWESSPAEDNRKWLTKPTEQRYYELRRDKEARIKYFTDKADEWTFGRKSRSYHLAELLRRNPKFINEPYFVRQLNDAAESLLKDYSIGRLLVDGDNRFFAADIMELFYELVRDNGGRPNVLS
;
A
#
# COMPACT_ATOMS: atom_id res chain seq x y z
N MET A 1 -3.18 -4.34 -20.72
CA MET A 1 -3.54 -5.62 -20.04
C MET A 1 -4.76 -5.36 -19.18
N THR A 2 -5.79 -6.18 -19.31
CA THR A 2 -6.93 -6.19 -18.40
C THR A 2 -6.42 -6.66 -17.03
N GLY A 3 -6.70 -5.90 -15.97
CA GLY A 3 -6.23 -6.26 -14.64
C GLY A 3 -6.88 -7.55 -14.16
N VAL A 4 -6.08 -8.49 -13.67
CA VAL A 4 -6.56 -9.73 -13.07
C VAL A 4 -7.19 -9.42 -11.71
N ARG A 5 -8.36 -10.00 -11.46
CA ARG A 5 -9.08 -9.93 -10.18
C ARG A 5 -9.36 -11.33 -9.68
N TYR A 6 -9.22 -11.51 -8.39
CA TYR A 6 -9.50 -12.78 -7.73
C TYR A 6 -10.76 -12.68 -6.89
N LYS A 7 -11.58 -13.69 -6.97
CA LYS A 7 -12.75 -13.87 -6.10
C LYS A 7 -12.30 -14.57 -4.82
N ILE A 8 -12.45 -13.87 -3.70
CA ILE A 8 -11.99 -14.32 -2.39
C ILE A 8 -13.20 -14.41 -1.44
N PRO A 9 -13.41 -15.54 -0.73
CA PRO A 9 -14.43 -15.64 0.28
C PRO A 9 -14.17 -14.63 1.41
N MET A 10 -15.18 -13.82 1.76
CA MET A 10 -15.10 -12.88 2.88
C MET A 10 -16.14 -13.28 3.92
N LEU A 11 -15.68 -13.58 5.12
CA LEU A 11 -16.47 -14.13 6.20
C LEU A 11 -16.55 -13.12 7.35
N SER A 12 -17.71 -13.03 7.98
CA SER A 12 -17.86 -12.25 9.20
C SER A 12 -17.25 -12.97 10.40
N ALA A 13 -16.22 -12.38 11.01
CA ALA A 13 -15.66 -12.91 12.25
C ALA A 13 -16.70 -12.98 13.36
N LYS A 14 -17.65 -12.02 13.43
CA LYS A 14 -18.77 -12.06 14.37
C LYS A 14 -19.65 -13.29 14.17
N ALA A 15 -19.95 -13.66 12.93
CA ALA A 15 -20.79 -14.84 12.66
C ALA A 15 -20.05 -16.14 13.02
N ILE A 16 -18.74 -16.20 12.77
CA ILE A 16 -17.92 -17.39 13.11
C ILE A 16 -17.76 -17.53 14.63
N LEU A 17 -17.71 -16.45 15.38
CA LEU A 17 -17.59 -16.48 16.85
C LEU A 17 -18.70 -17.31 17.53
N ALA A 18 -19.87 -17.46 16.91
CA ALA A 18 -20.94 -18.31 17.41
C ALA A 18 -20.56 -19.81 17.43
N TYR A 19 -19.56 -20.20 16.67
CA TYR A 19 -19.06 -21.57 16.56
C TYR A 19 -17.76 -21.81 17.35
N ALA A 20 -17.33 -20.82 18.16
CA ALA A 20 -16.11 -20.89 18.95
C ALA A 20 -16.15 -22.03 19.98
N LYS A 21 -15.13 -22.88 19.99
CA LYS A 21 -14.94 -23.94 20.97
C LYS A 21 -13.63 -23.73 21.70
N PRO A 22 -13.61 -23.58 23.05
CA PRO A 22 -12.39 -23.45 23.82
C PRO A 22 -11.57 -24.75 23.71
N VAL A 23 -10.28 -24.63 23.43
CA VAL A 23 -9.32 -25.75 23.38
C VAL A 23 -8.17 -25.57 24.35
N GLY A 24 -8.13 -24.45 25.04
CA GLY A 24 -7.16 -24.08 26.07
C GLY A 24 -7.57 -22.79 26.77
N GLU A 25 -6.72 -22.30 27.64
CA GLU A 25 -6.91 -21.01 28.29
C GLU A 25 -6.72 -19.89 27.23
N ASP A 26 -7.78 -19.16 26.96
CA ASP A 26 -7.84 -18.11 25.91
C ASP A 26 -7.58 -18.60 24.46
N ILE A 27 -7.48 -19.90 24.21
CA ILE A 27 -7.31 -20.48 22.87
C ILE A 27 -8.62 -21.09 22.39
N TYR A 28 -9.05 -20.73 21.19
CA TYR A 28 -10.30 -21.17 20.60
C TYR A 28 -10.04 -21.84 19.23
N SER A 29 -10.81 -22.86 18.95
CA SER A 29 -10.89 -23.47 17.63
C SER A 29 -12.26 -23.22 17.02
N PHE A 30 -12.26 -23.02 15.71
CA PHE A 30 -13.46 -22.78 14.92
C PHE A 30 -13.55 -23.84 13.85
N ASN A 31 -14.43 -24.83 14.07
CA ASN A 31 -14.68 -25.93 13.13
C ASN A 31 -16.13 -25.83 12.64
N LEU A 32 -16.29 -25.42 11.38
CA LEU A 32 -17.58 -25.23 10.74
C LEU A 32 -17.78 -26.32 9.68
N ASN A 33 -18.90 -27.01 9.76
CA ASN A 33 -19.32 -27.93 8.70
C ASN A 33 -19.83 -27.15 7.47
N LYS A 34 -20.17 -27.86 6.40
CA LYS A 34 -20.62 -27.27 5.13
C LYS A 34 -21.84 -26.35 5.29
N ALA A 35 -22.84 -26.74 6.09
CA ALA A 35 -24.04 -25.95 6.30
C ALA A 35 -23.77 -24.69 7.13
N GLU A 36 -22.96 -24.80 8.17
CA GLU A 36 -22.52 -23.69 9.00
C GLU A 36 -21.68 -22.70 8.20
N THR A 37 -20.74 -23.19 7.38
CA THR A 37 -19.93 -22.38 6.47
C THR A 37 -20.81 -21.63 5.47
N ALA A 38 -21.77 -22.29 4.84
CA ALA A 38 -22.72 -21.66 3.92
C ALA A 38 -23.55 -20.58 4.61
N SER A 39 -23.98 -20.81 5.85
CA SER A 39 -24.71 -19.81 6.66
C SER A 39 -23.86 -18.57 6.93
N VAL A 40 -22.57 -18.73 7.22
CA VAL A 40 -21.65 -17.60 7.44
C VAL A 40 -21.39 -16.84 6.15
N LEU A 41 -21.22 -17.53 5.02
CA LEU A 41 -21.03 -16.91 3.70
C LEU A 41 -22.23 -16.10 3.23
N LEU A 42 -23.46 -16.57 3.47
CA LEU A 42 -24.68 -15.85 3.09
C LEU A 42 -24.79 -14.45 3.70
N ASN A 43 -24.15 -14.22 4.84
CA ASN A 43 -24.20 -12.94 5.55
C ASN A 43 -23.17 -11.91 5.05
N HIS A 44 -22.15 -12.34 4.27
CA HIS A 44 -21.08 -11.44 3.86
C HIS A 44 -20.71 -11.53 2.38
N GLY A 45 -20.89 -12.73 1.78
CA GLY A 45 -20.59 -12.97 0.36
C GLY A 45 -19.08 -12.97 0.06
N ASP A 46 -18.79 -12.79 -1.21
CA ASP A 46 -17.43 -12.77 -1.73
C ASP A 46 -16.92 -11.33 -1.91
N THR A 47 -15.63 -11.17 -1.84
CA THR A 47 -14.94 -9.93 -2.23
C THR A 47 -14.09 -10.17 -3.46
N TYR A 48 -13.84 -9.10 -4.22
CA TYR A 48 -12.96 -9.16 -5.39
C TYR A 48 -11.71 -8.35 -5.08
N GLN A 49 -10.57 -8.99 -5.19
CA GLN A 49 -9.28 -8.39 -4.92
C GLN A 49 -8.44 -8.33 -6.21
N ASP A 50 -7.86 -7.18 -6.49
CA ASP A 50 -6.93 -7.03 -7.59
C ASP A 50 -5.62 -7.78 -7.31
N ASP A 51 -4.88 -8.12 -8.37
CA ASP A 51 -3.64 -8.86 -8.29
C ASP A 51 -2.61 -8.21 -7.36
N ASN A 52 -1.82 -9.06 -6.73
CA ASN A 52 -0.72 -8.69 -5.85
C ASN A 52 0.32 -9.82 -5.79
N ALA A 53 1.47 -9.55 -5.19
CA ALA A 53 2.56 -10.51 -5.16
C ALA A 53 2.22 -11.80 -4.40
N VAL A 54 1.40 -11.76 -3.35
CA VAL A 54 0.98 -12.96 -2.60
C VAL A 54 0.07 -13.85 -3.45
N PHE A 55 -0.89 -13.23 -4.15
CA PHE A 55 -1.80 -13.99 -5.01
C PHE A 55 -1.09 -14.64 -6.17
N TYR A 56 -0.15 -13.93 -6.80
CA TYR A 56 0.69 -14.52 -7.83
C TYR A 56 1.47 -15.73 -7.30
N GLN A 57 2.06 -15.64 -6.12
CA GLN A 57 2.79 -16.77 -5.53
C GLN A 57 1.86 -17.94 -5.22
N LEU A 58 0.69 -17.71 -4.66
CA LEU A 58 -0.31 -18.77 -4.42
C LEU A 58 -0.74 -19.45 -5.72
N MET A 59 -1.01 -18.66 -6.77
CA MET A 59 -1.36 -19.20 -8.09
C MET A 59 -0.22 -20.01 -8.70
N SER A 60 1.02 -19.54 -8.57
CA SER A 60 2.21 -20.24 -9.02
C SER A 60 2.36 -21.60 -8.32
N MET A 61 2.10 -21.67 -7.01
CA MET A 61 2.09 -22.91 -6.24
C MET A 61 1.00 -23.87 -6.70
N LEU A 62 -0.24 -23.39 -6.85
CA LEU A 62 -1.39 -24.20 -7.24
C LEU A 62 -1.21 -24.80 -8.65
N HIS A 63 -0.59 -24.04 -9.56
CA HIS A 63 -0.34 -24.44 -10.94
C HIS A 63 1.09 -24.95 -11.17
N ARG A 64 1.83 -25.27 -10.12
CA ARG A 64 3.22 -25.80 -10.18
C ARG A 64 4.12 -24.98 -11.07
N ASP A 65 4.20 -23.68 -10.79
CA ASP A 65 5.05 -22.70 -11.49
C ASP A 65 4.74 -22.51 -13.00
N GLY A 66 3.63 -23.06 -13.49
CA GLY A 66 3.14 -22.86 -14.86
C GLY A 66 2.13 -21.74 -15.02
N TYR A 67 1.81 -20.99 -13.94
CA TYR A 67 0.81 -19.94 -13.99
C TYR A 67 1.29 -18.72 -14.77
N SER A 68 0.57 -18.42 -15.83
CA SER A 68 0.65 -17.13 -16.53
C SER A 68 -0.79 -16.65 -16.69
N PRO A 69 -1.18 -15.48 -16.17
CA PRO A 69 -2.51 -14.93 -16.41
C PRO A 69 -2.69 -14.74 -17.91
N LYS A 70 -3.53 -15.57 -18.51
CA LYS A 70 -3.83 -15.50 -19.94
C LYS A 70 -4.93 -14.49 -20.18
N GLY A 71 -4.59 -13.43 -20.91
CA GLY A 71 -5.53 -12.67 -21.71
C GLY A 71 -6.64 -11.97 -20.94
N ASP A 72 -7.87 -12.14 -21.38
CA ASP A 72 -9.02 -11.29 -21.05
C ASP A 72 -9.84 -11.78 -19.84
N GLU A 73 -9.35 -12.73 -19.03
CA GLU A 73 -10.05 -13.18 -17.83
C GLU A 73 -10.00 -12.09 -16.74
N LEU A 74 -11.12 -11.42 -16.54
CA LEU A 74 -11.29 -10.36 -15.56
C LEU A 74 -11.41 -10.87 -14.12
N ILE A 75 -11.89 -12.11 -13.92
CA ILE A 75 -12.16 -12.70 -12.61
C ILE A 75 -11.67 -14.15 -12.61
N ILE A 76 -10.86 -14.47 -11.59
CA ILE A 76 -10.29 -15.81 -11.38
C ILE A 76 -10.80 -16.36 -10.05
N ASP A 77 -11.34 -17.56 -10.07
CA ASP A 77 -11.88 -18.26 -8.90
C ASP A 77 -10.88 -19.26 -8.28
N ASP A 78 -9.72 -19.49 -8.90
CA ASP A 78 -8.72 -20.51 -8.49
C ASP A 78 -8.20 -20.33 -7.05
N LEU A 79 -8.23 -19.12 -6.51
CA LEU A 79 -7.85 -18.85 -5.12
C LEU A 79 -9.00 -19.00 -4.13
N TYR A 80 -10.22 -19.37 -4.59
CA TYR A 80 -11.42 -19.32 -3.76
C TYR A 80 -11.33 -20.18 -2.49
N ASP A 81 -10.62 -21.31 -2.56
CA ASP A 81 -10.40 -22.19 -1.40
C ASP A 81 -8.99 -22.12 -0.82
N ALA A 82 -8.08 -21.36 -1.44
CA ALA A 82 -6.70 -21.23 -0.99
C ALA A 82 -6.51 -20.15 0.07
N ILE A 83 -7.27 -19.05 -0.03
CA ILE A 83 -7.21 -17.89 0.86
C ILE A 83 -8.60 -17.36 1.15
N ILE A 84 -8.84 -16.97 2.41
CA ILE A 84 -10.08 -16.35 2.86
C ILE A 84 -9.78 -15.05 3.59
N TYR A 85 -10.75 -14.13 3.62
CA TYR A 85 -10.69 -12.92 4.42
C TYR A 85 -11.69 -12.97 5.55
N LEU A 86 -11.25 -12.57 6.76
CA LEU A 86 -12.13 -12.28 7.87
C LEU A 86 -12.33 -10.78 8.02
N ASP A 87 -13.60 -10.39 8.18
CA ASP A 87 -14.01 -9.04 8.50
C ASP A 87 -14.43 -8.96 9.98
N PHE A 88 -13.70 -8.15 10.74
CA PHE A 88 -13.91 -7.92 12.16
C PHE A 88 -14.81 -6.71 12.46
N ALA A 89 -15.28 -5.98 11.44
CA ALA A 89 -16.07 -4.75 11.63
C ALA A 89 -17.35 -4.98 12.45
N GLY A 90 -17.99 -6.14 12.34
CA GLY A 90 -19.20 -6.49 13.08
C GLY A 90 -19.01 -6.79 14.58
N ILE A 91 -17.77 -6.80 15.08
CA ILE A 91 -17.44 -7.06 16.49
C ILE A 91 -17.55 -5.77 17.32
N PHE A 92 -17.52 -4.62 16.66
CA PHE A 92 -17.62 -3.34 17.34
C PHE A 92 -18.98 -3.12 18.00
N ASP A 93 -18.94 -2.57 19.20
CA ASP A 93 -20.10 -2.01 19.89
C ASP A 93 -20.16 -0.52 19.55
N ARG A 94 -21.20 -0.10 18.85
CA ARG A 94 -21.38 1.30 18.44
C ARG A 94 -21.51 2.28 19.61
N SER A 95 -21.91 1.78 20.78
CA SER A 95 -22.04 2.58 22.01
C SER A 95 -20.72 2.67 22.80
N ALA A 96 -19.71 1.86 22.48
CA ALA A 96 -18.46 1.83 23.20
C ALA A 96 -17.45 2.83 22.62
N GLU A 97 -16.68 3.47 23.49
CA GLU A 97 -15.58 4.33 23.13
C GLU A 97 -14.49 3.60 22.31
N TYR A 98 -13.77 4.34 21.48
CA TYR A 98 -12.73 3.82 20.60
C TYR A 98 -11.72 2.86 21.28
N PRO A 99 -11.14 3.17 22.45
CA PRO A 99 -10.18 2.26 23.08
C PRO A 99 -10.76 0.88 23.41
N LYS A 100 -12.03 0.82 23.86
CA LYS A 100 -12.71 -0.44 24.19
C LYS A 100 -12.97 -1.28 22.94
N ASN A 101 -13.35 -0.66 21.83
CA ASN A 101 -13.56 -1.34 20.55
C ASN A 101 -12.27 -1.89 19.97
N ALA A 102 -11.16 -1.13 20.01
CA ALA A 102 -9.86 -1.59 19.57
C ALA A 102 -9.37 -2.81 20.38
N LEU A 103 -9.61 -2.82 21.69
CA LEU A 103 -9.27 -3.96 22.55
C LEU A 103 -10.09 -5.21 22.22
N ARG A 104 -11.40 -5.05 21.97
CA ARG A 104 -12.29 -6.14 21.54
C ARG A 104 -11.85 -6.75 20.23
N GLN A 105 -11.53 -5.92 19.23
CA GLN A 105 -11.03 -6.39 17.95
C GLN A 105 -9.74 -7.17 18.13
N LYS A 106 -8.77 -6.64 18.88
CA LYS A 106 -7.48 -7.28 19.13
C LYS A 106 -7.63 -8.63 19.82
N LYS A 107 -8.51 -8.74 20.81
CA LYS A 107 -8.82 -10.01 21.49
C LYS A 107 -9.44 -11.01 20.53
N ALA A 108 -10.40 -10.60 19.70
CA ALA A 108 -11.01 -11.46 18.69
C ALA A 108 -9.97 -11.96 17.66
N GLU A 109 -9.13 -11.06 17.15
CA GLU A 109 -8.06 -11.43 16.23
C GLU A 109 -7.10 -12.48 16.84
N SER A 110 -6.73 -12.35 18.13
CA SER A 110 -5.90 -13.33 18.83
C SER A 110 -6.55 -14.72 18.86
N MET A 111 -7.85 -14.77 19.20
CA MET A 111 -8.57 -16.05 19.23
C MET A 111 -8.51 -16.79 17.90
N PHE A 112 -8.67 -16.07 16.78
CA PHE A 112 -8.59 -16.65 15.44
C PHE A 112 -7.16 -17.03 15.04
N ARG A 113 -6.16 -16.25 15.45
CA ARG A 113 -4.75 -16.53 15.15
C ARG A 113 -4.28 -17.82 15.83
N ASP A 114 -4.62 -17.98 17.10
CA ASP A 114 -4.11 -19.09 17.92
C ASP A 114 -4.83 -20.41 17.60
N GLY A 115 -6.14 -20.36 17.34
CA GLY A 115 -6.97 -21.54 17.08
C GLY A 115 -7.00 -22.01 15.63
N GLY A 116 -6.78 -21.11 14.68
CA GLY A 116 -7.06 -21.35 13.26
C GLY A 116 -8.56 -21.55 12.99
N ILE A 117 -8.91 -21.79 11.74
CA ILE A 117 -10.30 -21.95 11.30
C ILE A 117 -10.37 -23.17 10.39
N THR A 118 -11.37 -24.05 10.60
CA THR A 118 -11.69 -25.15 9.71
C THR A 118 -13.02 -24.85 9.03
N LEU A 119 -13.04 -24.83 7.71
CA LEU A 119 -14.21 -24.51 6.89
C LEU A 119 -14.36 -25.54 5.78
N ASP A 120 -15.61 -25.84 5.43
CA ASP A 120 -15.93 -26.62 4.22
C ASP A 120 -16.57 -25.68 3.19
N LEU A 121 -15.77 -25.20 2.24
CA LEU A 121 -16.21 -24.36 1.11
C LEU A 121 -16.79 -25.14 -0.06
N GLY A 122 -16.91 -26.48 0.06
CA GLY A 122 -17.46 -27.36 -0.97
C GLY A 122 -16.55 -28.53 -1.34
N ASN A 123 -15.25 -28.43 -1.02
CA ASN A 123 -14.23 -29.45 -1.32
C ASN A 123 -13.84 -30.30 -0.09
N GLY A 124 -14.68 -30.30 0.95
CA GLY A 124 -14.41 -30.89 2.25
C GLY A 124 -13.77 -29.95 3.25
N PRO A 125 -13.67 -30.36 4.53
CA PRO A 125 -13.13 -29.52 5.59
C PRO A 125 -11.65 -29.18 5.34
N GLN A 126 -11.32 -27.89 5.26
CA GLN A 126 -9.97 -27.36 5.11
C GLN A 126 -9.61 -26.49 6.31
N LYS A 127 -8.41 -26.65 6.84
CA LYS A 127 -7.86 -25.79 7.90
C LYS A 127 -7.19 -24.57 7.31
N TYR A 128 -7.50 -23.40 7.88
CA TYR A 128 -6.91 -22.12 7.52
C TYR A 128 -6.15 -21.54 8.71
N LEU A 129 -4.96 -21.03 8.46
CA LEU A 129 -4.11 -20.37 9.44
C LEU A 129 -4.07 -18.87 9.16
N ALA A 130 -4.06 -18.08 10.23
CA ALA A 130 -3.95 -16.64 10.12
C ALA A 130 -2.65 -16.26 9.40
N PHE A 131 -2.79 -15.43 8.38
CA PHE A 131 -1.69 -14.98 7.56
C PHE A 131 -1.43 -13.50 7.78
N ASP A 132 -1.32 -12.71 6.72
CA ASP A 132 -0.95 -11.32 6.80
C ASP A 132 -2.02 -10.40 6.21
N ARG A 133 -1.78 -9.09 6.26
CA ARG A 133 -2.70 -8.09 5.72
C ARG A 133 -1.98 -6.83 5.26
N SER A 134 -2.50 -6.20 4.21
CA SER A 134 -2.05 -4.86 3.82
C SER A 134 -2.47 -3.81 4.86
N ALA A 135 -1.85 -2.64 4.81
CA ALA A 135 -2.26 -1.50 5.65
C ALA A 135 -3.73 -1.10 5.42
N SER A 136 -4.23 -1.24 4.19
CA SER A 136 -5.65 -0.99 3.87
C SER A 136 -6.56 -2.03 4.51
N MET A 137 -6.21 -3.31 4.44
CA MET A 137 -6.95 -4.38 5.13
C MET A 137 -7.00 -4.14 6.64
N SER A 138 -5.87 -3.75 7.24
CA SER A 138 -5.79 -3.43 8.67
C SER A 138 -6.73 -2.29 9.05
N ARG A 139 -6.74 -1.20 8.29
CA ARG A 139 -7.66 -0.06 8.54
C ARG A 139 -9.14 -0.44 8.40
N ASN A 140 -9.43 -1.40 7.54
CA ASN A 140 -10.78 -1.91 7.32
C ASN A 140 -11.11 -3.12 8.21
N ALA A 141 -10.34 -3.35 9.27
CA ALA A 141 -10.52 -4.46 10.22
C ALA A 141 -10.57 -5.85 9.54
N LYS A 142 -9.77 -6.07 8.51
CA LYS A 142 -9.69 -7.33 7.77
C LYS A 142 -8.37 -8.05 8.05
N LEU A 143 -8.41 -9.38 8.01
CA LEU A 143 -7.24 -10.27 8.11
C LEU A 143 -7.39 -11.42 7.12
N SER A 144 -6.30 -11.81 6.45
CA SER A 144 -6.30 -12.98 5.58
C SER A 144 -5.93 -14.25 6.35
N PHE A 145 -6.44 -15.37 5.85
CA PHE A 145 -6.10 -16.72 6.28
C PHE A 145 -5.79 -17.57 5.07
N VAL A 146 -4.73 -18.32 5.13
CA VAL A 146 -4.28 -19.21 4.06
C VAL A 146 -4.49 -20.64 4.48
N ARG A 147 -4.87 -21.49 3.54
CA ARG A 147 -5.04 -22.93 3.74
C ARG A 147 -3.74 -23.55 4.29
N ALA A 148 -3.85 -24.39 5.31
CA ALA A 148 -2.71 -24.84 6.11
C ALA A 148 -1.65 -25.62 5.30
N ASP A 149 -2.06 -26.35 4.27
CA ASP A 149 -1.15 -27.08 3.36
C ASP A 149 -0.29 -26.15 2.47
N LEU A 150 -0.73 -24.90 2.27
CA LEU A 150 0.00 -23.90 1.50
C LEU A 150 0.84 -22.96 2.37
N TYR A 151 0.63 -22.98 3.69
CA TYR A 151 1.11 -21.94 4.60
C TYR A 151 2.64 -21.83 4.65
N ASP A 152 3.33 -22.95 4.80
CA ASP A 152 4.78 -22.97 4.95
C ASP A 152 5.47 -22.56 3.64
N GLU A 153 4.99 -23.07 2.50
CA GLU A 153 5.57 -22.75 1.21
C GLU A 153 5.35 -21.28 0.83
N ILE A 154 4.13 -20.74 1.01
CA ILE A 154 3.90 -19.33 0.71
C ILE A 154 4.72 -18.41 1.63
N THR A 155 4.85 -18.77 2.91
CA THR A 155 5.70 -18.04 3.86
C THR A 155 7.16 -18.05 3.41
N GLN A 156 7.68 -19.19 2.99
CA GLN A 156 9.03 -19.31 2.44
C GLN A 156 9.22 -18.40 1.21
N ARG A 157 8.28 -18.44 0.28
CA ARG A 157 8.36 -17.66 -0.97
C ARG A 157 8.40 -16.16 -0.71
N ILE A 158 7.61 -15.64 0.22
CA ILE A 158 7.54 -14.20 0.49
C ILE A 158 8.60 -13.68 1.48
N THR A 159 9.13 -14.54 2.35
CA THR A 159 10.11 -14.17 3.38
C THR A 159 11.52 -14.65 3.09
N PHE A 160 11.71 -15.48 2.05
CA PHE A 160 12.99 -16.11 1.71
C PHE A 160 13.59 -16.95 2.85
N ASN A 161 12.76 -17.53 3.72
CA ASN A 161 13.16 -18.25 4.93
C ASN A 161 14.01 -17.42 5.92
N LEU A 162 13.97 -16.11 5.82
CA LEU A 162 14.68 -15.27 6.77
C LEU A 162 14.05 -15.43 8.16
N LYS A 163 14.88 -15.83 9.12
CA LYS A 163 14.45 -16.09 10.50
C LYS A 163 14.02 -14.79 11.20
N ASN A 164 13.01 -14.91 12.05
CA ASN A 164 12.41 -13.79 12.77
C ASN A 164 13.22 -13.29 13.97
N ASP A 165 14.40 -13.88 14.25
CA ASP A 165 15.22 -13.61 15.42
C ASP A 165 15.86 -12.20 15.48
N ILE A 166 15.71 -11.43 14.40
CA ILE A 166 16.37 -10.12 14.21
C ILE A 166 15.38 -8.98 13.96
N CYS A 167 14.19 -9.29 13.54
CA CYS A 167 13.19 -8.28 13.18
C CYS A 167 12.13 -8.20 14.27
N GLU A 168 11.73 -6.97 14.62
CA GLU A 168 10.50 -6.79 15.39
C GLU A 168 9.34 -7.40 14.61
N LEU A 169 8.53 -8.26 15.26
CA LEU A 169 7.40 -8.94 14.61
C LEU A 169 6.47 -7.96 13.89
N SER A 170 6.24 -6.79 14.47
CA SER A 170 5.43 -5.74 13.86
C SER A 170 5.99 -5.25 12.52
N LYS A 171 7.32 -5.16 12.39
CA LYS A 171 7.98 -4.78 11.13
C LYS A 171 7.93 -5.90 10.11
N LEU A 172 8.11 -7.15 10.54
CA LEU A 172 8.00 -8.30 9.66
C LEU A 172 6.60 -8.38 9.02
N TYR A 173 5.54 -8.30 9.83
CA TYR A 173 4.18 -8.27 9.32
C TYR A 173 3.92 -7.08 8.40
N ALA A 174 4.52 -5.91 8.70
CA ALA A 174 4.41 -4.76 7.84
C ALA A 174 5.08 -5.00 6.47
N TYR A 175 6.21 -5.68 6.42
CA TYR A 175 6.91 -6.00 5.17
C TYR A 175 6.16 -7.03 4.34
N ASN A 176 5.69 -8.11 4.95
CA ASN A 176 4.85 -9.10 4.27
C ASN A 176 3.56 -8.46 3.77
N GLY A 177 2.94 -7.59 4.57
CA GLY A 177 1.73 -6.86 4.21
C GLY A 177 1.88 -5.96 2.99
N LEU A 178 3.11 -5.53 2.64
CA LEU A 178 3.36 -4.77 1.41
C LEU A 178 3.08 -5.59 0.15
N LEU A 179 3.28 -6.90 0.20
CA LEU A 179 3.05 -7.81 -0.93
C LEU A 179 1.56 -8.06 -1.21
N PHE A 180 0.69 -7.72 -0.26
CA PHE A 180 -0.77 -7.67 -0.45
C PHE A 180 -1.26 -6.37 -1.11
N SER A 181 -0.37 -5.40 -1.34
CA SER A 181 -0.76 -4.17 -2.03
C SER A 181 -1.14 -4.49 -3.46
N SER A 182 -2.35 -4.11 -3.86
CA SER A 182 -2.81 -4.25 -5.24
C SER A 182 -1.89 -3.48 -6.18
N GLY A 183 -1.47 -4.12 -7.24
CA GLY A 183 -0.55 -3.54 -8.21
C GLY A 183 -0.63 -4.24 -9.56
N ILE A 184 -0.05 -3.65 -10.58
CA ILE A 184 0.18 -4.32 -11.85
C ILE A 184 1.54 -4.99 -11.77
N ARG A 185 1.57 -6.28 -12.00
CA ARG A 185 2.79 -7.04 -12.14
C ARG A 185 3.50 -6.65 -13.44
N VAL A 186 4.75 -6.22 -13.33
CA VAL A 186 5.59 -5.85 -14.47
C VAL A 186 6.71 -6.87 -14.57
N GLU A 187 6.78 -7.55 -15.69
CA GLU A 187 7.91 -8.41 -16.06
C GLU A 187 8.82 -7.64 -17.01
N PRO A 188 9.98 -7.15 -16.53
CA PRO A 188 10.96 -6.50 -17.38
C PRO A 188 11.44 -7.43 -18.51
N ASP A 189 11.86 -6.86 -19.62
CA ASP A 189 12.42 -7.63 -20.75
C ASP A 189 13.73 -8.33 -20.34
N ASP A 190 14.50 -7.72 -19.43
CA ASP A 190 15.63 -8.35 -18.76
C ASP A 190 15.14 -9.11 -17.51
N GLU A 191 15.11 -10.45 -17.57
CA GLU A 191 14.73 -11.31 -16.44
C GLU A 191 15.65 -11.17 -15.22
N TYR A 192 16.88 -10.69 -15.43
CA TYR A 192 17.89 -10.44 -14.40
C TYR A 192 18.02 -8.96 -14.03
N PHE A 193 17.02 -8.15 -14.33
CA PHE A 193 17.03 -6.69 -14.15
C PHE A 193 17.55 -6.21 -12.79
N LEU A 194 17.42 -7.01 -11.74
CA LEU A 194 17.93 -6.67 -10.40
C LEU A 194 19.45 -6.58 -10.33
N LYS A 195 20.20 -7.18 -11.25
CA LYS A 195 21.64 -6.99 -11.36
C LYS A 195 22.01 -5.57 -11.77
N ASN A 196 21.07 -4.88 -12.42
CA ASN A 196 21.19 -3.50 -12.88
C ASN A 196 20.45 -2.52 -11.95
N VAL A 197 20.38 -2.85 -10.65
CA VAL A 197 19.83 -2.00 -9.59
C VAL A 197 20.87 -1.84 -8.50
N ALA A 198 21.21 -0.59 -8.18
CA ALA A 198 22.10 -0.26 -7.07
C ALA A 198 21.29 0.22 -5.86
N ILE A 199 21.64 -0.25 -4.68
CA ILE A 199 21.08 0.29 -3.40
C ILE A 199 22.15 1.17 -2.77
N VAL A 200 21.87 2.46 -2.64
CA VAL A 200 22.84 3.45 -2.13
C VAL A 200 22.44 3.96 -0.75
N PRO A 201 23.39 4.46 0.07
CA PRO A 201 23.06 5.10 1.33
C PRO A 201 22.11 6.28 1.16
N ASN A 202 21.28 6.55 2.16
CA ASN A 202 20.53 7.81 2.19
C ASN A 202 21.48 8.98 2.44
N PRO A 203 21.33 10.12 1.73
CA PRO A 203 21.94 11.37 2.13
C PRO A 203 21.61 11.74 3.57
N LYS A 204 22.60 12.23 4.30
CA LYS A 204 22.49 12.49 5.73
C LYS A 204 22.87 13.91 6.07
N HIS A 205 22.09 14.54 6.92
CA HIS A 205 22.39 15.84 7.49
C HIS A 205 22.74 15.71 8.96
N ILE A 206 23.87 16.29 9.34
CA ILE A 206 24.28 16.40 10.74
C ILE A 206 23.96 17.82 11.21
N THR A 207 23.08 17.94 12.19
CA THR A 207 22.83 19.19 12.89
C THR A 207 23.51 19.11 14.25
N SER A 208 24.54 19.95 14.43
CA SER A 208 25.35 19.93 15.65
C SER A 208 24.71 20.76 16.76
N ASN A 209 24.99 20.37 18.00
CA ASN A 209 24.58 21.10 19.22
C ASN A 209 23.06 21.20 19.43
N VAL A 210 22.31 20.19 19.04
CA VAL A 210 20.86 20.15 19.23
C VAL A 210 20.51 19.64 20.62
N SER A 211 19.64 20.39 21.33
CA SER A 211 19.04 19.88 22.57
C SER A 211 17.85 18.99 22.22
N TYR A 212 17.86 17.76 22.72
CA TYR A 212 16.78 16.78 22.47
C TYR A 212 16.49 15.98 23.74
N VAL A 213 15.33 15.34 23.75
CA VAL A 213 14.92 14.48 24.87
C VAL A 213 14.88 13.04 24.41
N THR A 214 15.66 12.19 25.07
CA THR A 214 15.50 10.73 24.92
C THR A 214 14.42 10.23 25.86
N VAL A 215 13.57 9.36 25.34
CA VAL A 215 12.52 8.70 26.10
C VAL A 215 12.83 7.21 26.15
N THR A 216 13.18 6.71 27.32
CA THR A 216 13.49 5.29 27.54
C THR A 216 12.30 4.61 28.19
N ASP A 217 11.86 3.48 27.64
CA ASP A 217 10.84 2.63 28.26
C ASP A 217 11.52 1.85 29.41
N VAL A 218 11.22 2.25 30.62
CA VAL A 218 11.67 1.55 31.83
C VAL A 218 10.54 0.61 32.23
N SER A 219 10.69 -0.68 31.98
CA SER A 219 9.70 -1.69 32.31
C SER A 219 9.30 -1.60 33.79
N GLY A 220 8.07 -1.14 34.04
CA GLY A 220 7.47 -1.16 35.35
C GLY A 220 6.86 -2.53 35.67
N GLU A 221 6.67 -2.84 36.92
CA GLU A 221 5.92 -4.02 37.36
C GLU A 221 4.46 -3.92 36.91
N GLY A 222 3.96 -4.96 36.26
CA GLY A 222 2.61 -5.04 35.73
C GLY A 222 2.39 -4.34 34.38
N ASN A 223 1.14 -3.99 34.04
CA ASN A 223 0.76 -3.36 32.77
C ASN A 223 1.03 -1.85 32.68
N ILE A 224 1.81 -1.30 33.61
CA ILE A 224 2.13 0.14 33.65
C ILE A 224 3.49 0.35 33.01
N ARG A 225 3.54 0.95 31.82
CA ARG A 225 4.76 1.40 31.20
C ARG A 225 5.22 2.70 31.86
N LYS A 226 6.47 2.72 32.35
CA LYS A 226 7.14 3.92 32.83
C LYS A 226 8.10 4.40 31.77
N TYR A 227 8.08 5.70 31.53
CA TYR A 227 9.02 6.35 30.60
C TYR A 227 9.89 7.31 31.38
N GLU A 228 11.20 7.16 31.24
CA GLU A 228 12.16 8.15 31.70
C GLU A 228 12.54 9.09 30.58
N ARG A 229 12.57 10.39 30.89
CA ARG A 229 12.99 11.43 29.97
C ARG A 229 14.36 11.95 30.41
N THR A 230 15.32 11.90 29.50
CA THR A 230 16.65 12.44 29.72
C THR A 230 16.93 13.54 28.69
N GLU A 231 17.25 14.73 29.16
CA GLU A 231 17.69 15.82 28.31
C GLU A 231 19.13 15.55 27.87
N CYS A 232 19.38 15.66 26.58
CA CYS A 232 20.67 15.42 25.95
C CYS A 232 21.00 16.61 25.05
N THR A 233 22.29 16.86 24.86
CA THR A 233 22.79 17.80 23.85
C THR A 233 23.84 17.06 23.01
N GLY A 234 23.73 17.14 21.70
CA GLY A 234 24.66 16.47 20.80
C GLY A 234 24.29 16.67 19.35
N ASP A 235 25.04 15.99 18.50
CA ASP A 235 24.79 16.03 17.07
C ASP A 235 23.68 15.06 16.73
N ILE A 236 22.70 15.51 15.93
CA ILE A 236 21.60 14.69 15.43
C ILE A 236 21.80 14.48 13.94
N GLU A 237 21.88 13.21 13.54
CA GLU A 237 21.85 12.80 12.15
C GLU A 237 20.41 12.62 11.70
N THR A 238 20.02 13.31 10.63
CA THR A 238 18.71 13.21 10.01
C THR A 238 18.86 12.92 8.52
N THR A 239 17.83 12.33 7.91
CA THR A 239 17.74 12.19 6.47
C THR A 239 16.39 12.70 5.99
N ARG A 240 16.37 13.35 4.83
CA ARG A 240 15.16 13.77 4.13
C ARG A 240 14.65 12.69 3.19
N PHE A 241 15.42 11.62 3.00
CA PHE A 241 15.10 10.53 2.09
C PHE A 241 14.37 9.42 2.84
N ASP A 242 13.10 9.22 2.50
CA ASP A 242 12.31 8.09 3.01
C ASP A 242 11.58 7.40 1.85
N GLY A 243 12.16 6.28 1.40
CA GLY A 243 11.58 5.46 0.35
C GLY A 243 11.59 6.11 -1.04
N MET A 244 12.61 6.90 -1.35
CA MET A 244 12.83 7.53 -2.64
C MET A 244 13.99 6.88 -3.39
N GLY A 245 13.87 6.77 -4.72
CA GLY A 245 14.90 6.29 -5.63
C GLY A 245 14.74 6.88 -7.02
N LEU A 246 15.65 6.50 -7.91
CA LEU A 246 15.71 6.96 -9.29
C LEU A 246 15.47 5.81 -10.26
N ILE A 247 14.87 6.11 -11.40
CA ILE A 247 14.66 5.16 -12.50
C ILE A 247 15.11 5.81 -13.81
N SER A 248 15.84 5.03 -14.63
CA SER A 248 16.29 5.51 -15.93
C SER A 248 15.11 5.80 -16.86
N PRO A 249 15.22 6.75 -17.79
CA PRO A 249 14.15 7.06 -18.74
C PRO A 249 13.76 5.86 -19.61
N GLU A 250 14.71 5.01 -19.97
CA GLU A 250 14.46 3.81 -20.78
C GLU A 250 13.61 2.80 -20.02
N PHE A 251 13.99 2.51 -18.77
CA PHE A 251 13.28 1.55 -17.94
C PHE A 251 11.91 2.10 -17.51
N ALA A 252 11.78 3.41 -17.29
CA ALA A 252 10.49 4.05 -17.05
C ALA A 252 9.52 3.88 -18.24
N ARG A 253 9.99 4.05 -19.47
CA ARG A 253 9.19 3.81 -20.69
C ARG A 253 8.82 2.33 -20.85
N GLU A 254 9.70 1.43 -20.50
CA GLU A 254 9.41 -0.01 -20.50
C GLU A 254 8.27 -0.31 -19.51
N ILE A 255 8.34 0.22 -18.27
CA ILE A 255 7.26 0.08 -17.28
C ILE A 255 5.95 0.65 -17.81
N ASP A 256 5.94 1.87 -18.38
CA ASP A 256 4.75 2.49 -18.96
C ASP A 256 4.10 1.60 -20.03
N SER A 257 4.92 1.03 -20.90
CA SER A 257 4.45 0.08 -21.93
C SER A 257 3.83 -1.18 -21.30
N LYS A 258 4.50 -1.78 -20.31
CA LYS A 258 4.04 -3.02 -19.64
C LYS A 258 2.76 -2.82 -18.85
N ILE A 259 2.56 -1.65 -18.22
CA ILE A 259 1.31 -1.33 -17.53
C ILE A 259 0.20 -0.87 -18.49
N GLY A 260 0.50 -0.74 -19.78
CA GLY A 260 -0.46 -0.35 -20.81
C GLY A 260 -0.79 1.15 -20.82
N SER A 261 0.10 1.98 -20.28
CA SER A 261 -0.06 3.44 -20.34
C SER A 261 0.24 3.96 -21.75
N LYS A 262 -0.55 4.93 -22.20
CA LYS A 262 -0.28 5.69 -23.41
C LYS A 262 0.47 7.00 -23.14
N LYS A 263 0.66 7.34 -21.86
CA LYS A 263 1.32 8.57 -21.42
C LYS A 263 2.57 8.18 -20.63
N GLU A 264 3.60 9.01 -20.70
CA GLU A 264 4.80 8.84 -19.91
C GLU A 264 4.61 9.37 -18.50
N HIS A 265 4.86 8.53 -17.50
CA HIS A 265 4.85 8.93 -16.10
C HIS A 265 6.26 9.36 -15.66
N THR A 266 6.29 10.29 -14.71
CA THR A 266 7.55 10.78 -14.12
C THR A 266 7.94 10.04 -12.85
N SER A 267 7.01 9.30 -12.25
CA SER A 267 7.27 8.59 -11.00
C SER A 267 6.37 7.38 -10.85
N PHE A 268 6.91 6.32 -10.23
CA PHE A 268 6.19 5.07 -9.99
C PHE A 268 6.34 4.65 -8.52
N GLN A 269 5.26 4.19 -7.94
CA GLN A 269 5.29 3.54 -6.63
C GLN A 269 5.49 2.04 -6.82
N ILE A 270 6.65 1.55 -6.40
CA ILE A 270 7.05 0.15 -6.58
C ILE A 270 6.87 -0.69 -5.32
N ARG A 271 6.63 -1.99 -5.52
CA ARG A 271 6.64 -3.02 -4.48
C ARG A 271 7.35 -4.25 -4.99
N MET A 272 8.21 -4.80 -4.13
CA MET A 272 8.85 -6.11 -4.23
C MET A 272 9.06 -6.65 -2.81
N PRO A 273 9.48 -7.91 -2.62
CA PRO A 273 9.88 -8.37 -1.29
C PRO A 273 10.90 -7.41 -0.67
N TYR A 274 10.59 -6.91 0.53
CA TYR A 274 11.41 -5.92 1.28
C TYR A 274 11.65 -4.57 0.60
N ILE A 275 11.15 -4.33 -0.63
CA ILE A 275 11.28 -3.04 -1.33
C ILE A 275 9.95 -2.32 -1.38
N LYS A 276 9.98 -1.07 -0.92
CA LYS A 276 8.85 -0.15 -0.96
C LYS A 276 9.32 1.27 -1.16
N GLY A 277 8.79 1.96 -2.15
CA GLY A 277 9.06 3.40 -2.31
C GLY A 277 8.58 3.94 -3.64
N MET A 278 8.97 5.17 -3.87
CA MET A 278 8.81 5.86 -5.14
C MET A 278 10.12 5.85 -5.90
N VAL A 279 10.05 5.65 -7.21
CA VAL A 279 11.17 5.89 -8.12
C VAL A 279 10.80 7.02 -9.07
N HIS A 280 11.72 7.96 -9.25
CA HIS A 280 11.52 9.15 -10.06
C HIS A 280 12.36 9.06 -11.33
N LYS A 281 11.75 9.31 -12.49
CA LYS A 281 12.43 9.28 -13.80
C LYS A 281 13.48 10.38 -13.84
N THR A 282 14.72 9.97 -14.03
CA THR A 282 15.89 10.86 -14.02
C THR A 282 16.94 10.33 -14.98
N ASP A 283 17.47 11.19 -15.83
CA ASP A 283 18.59 10.84 -16.70
C ASP A 283 19.92 10.90 -15.92
N PHE A 284 20.02 10.02 -14.93
CA PHE A 284 21.20 9.94 -14.07
C PHE A 284 22.45 9.48 -14.85
N LYS A 285 22.28 8.74 -15.96
CA LYS A 285 23.41 8.29 -16.78
C LYS A 285 24.14 9.48 -17.39
N THR A 286 23.40 10.44 -17.95
CA THR A 286 23.97 11.68 -18.49
C THR A 286 24.63 12.51 -17.39
N LEU A 287 23.96 12.68 -16.24
CA LEU A 287 24.50 13.45 -15.11
C LEU A 287 25.80 12.86 -14.56
N PHE A 288 25.89 11.54 -14.38
CA PHE A 288 27.14 10.90 -13.94
C PHE A 288 28.24 10.99 -14.98
N LYS A 289 27.91 10.87 -16.26
CA LYS A 289 28.86 11.06 -17.35
C LYS A 289 29.46 12.47 -17.35
N GLU A 290 28.63 13.50 -17.19
CA GLU A 290 29.07 14.89 -17.08
C GLU A 290 29.96 15.11 -15.86
N ALA A 291 29.62 14.49 -14.72
CA ALA A 291 30.43 14.53 -13.52
C ALA A 291 31.70 13.67 -13.57
N GLY A 292 31.91 12.89 -14.63
CA GLY A 292 33.07 12.01 -14.83
C GLY A 292 33.02 10.72 -14.01
N VAL A 293 31.85 10.32 -13.51
CA VAL A 293 31.63 9.07 -12.75
C VAL A 293 31.20 7.97 -13.70
N LYS A 294 31.93 6.84 -13.69
CA LYS A 294 31.64 5.66 -14.50
C LYS A 294 30.97 4.55 -13.69
N THR A 295 31.34 4.43 -12.43
CA THR A 295 30.82 3.42 -11.51
C THR A 295 30.35 4.08 -10.22
N ILE A 296 29.34 3.49 -9.58
CA ILE A 296 28.91 3.84 -8.21
C ILE A 296 28.97 2.60 -7.33
N THR A 297 29.30 2.82 -6.06
CA THR A 297 29.39 1.75 -5.07
C THR A 297 28.12 1.67 -4.25
N ASP A 298 27.55 0.48 -4.12
CA ASP A 298 26.35 0.22 -3.33
C ASP A 298 26.67 0.02 -1.82
N ILE A 299 25.61 -0.16 -1.02
CA ILE A 299 25.73 -0.37 0.45
C ILE A 299 26.44 -1.68 0.86
N TRP A 300 26.66 -2.61 -0.07
CA TRP A 300 27.45 -3.83 0.15
C TRP A 300 28.91 -3.69 -0.32
N GLY A 301 29.25 -2.58 -0.97
CA GLY A 301 30.58 -2.33 -1.54
C GLY A 301 30.73 -2.87 -2.98
N THR A 302 29.63 -3.21 -3.65
CA THR A 302 29.66 -3.66 -5.03
C THR A 302 29.70 -2.45 -5.97
N GLU A 303 30.59 -2.47 -6.96
CA GLU A 303 30.65 -1.45 -8.01
C GLU A 303 29.67 -1.77 -9.14
N HIS A 304 28.91 -0.76 -9.55
CA HIS A 304 27.95 -0.84 -10.63
C HIS A 304 28.33 0.15 -11.75
N ASP A 305 28.42 -0.31 -13.00
CA ASP A 305 28.54 0.58 -14.16
C ASP A 305 27.25 1.36 -14.34
N VAL A 306 27.34 2.69 -14.24
CA VAL A 306 26.19 3.60 -14.31
C VAL A 306 25.39 3.43 -15.60
N ASN A 307 26.07 3.11 -16.72
CA ASN A 307 25.39 2.95 -18.02
C ASN A 307 24.44 1.75 -18.07
N ASN A 308 24.70 0.73 -17.22
CA ASN A 308 23.89 -0.47 -17.16
C ASN A 308 22.73 -0.37 -16.17
N LEU A 309 22.72 0.66 -15.30
CA LEU A 309 21.72 0.77 -14.25
C LEU A 309 20.33 1.11 -14.81
N TYR A 310 19.34 0.36 -14.34
CA TYR A 310 17.92 0.64 -14.51
C TYR A 310 17.38 1.53 -13.40
N MET A 311 17.80 1.26 -12.14
CA MET A 311 17.36 1.99 -10.97
C MET A 311 18.50 2.20 -9.97
N ILE A 312 18.42 3.31 -9.26
CA ILE A 312 19.21 3.60 -8.05
C ILE A 312 18.20 3.77 -6.91
N LEU A 313 18.20 2.83 -5.97
CA LEU A 313 17.31 2.84 -4.82
C LEU A 313 18.09 3.27 -3.58
N THR A 314 17.44 4.00 -2.68
CA THR A 314 18.07 4.36 -1.39
C THR A 314 17.88 3.25 -0.35
N GLU A 315 18.74 3.23 0.67
CA GLU A 315 18.67 2.28 1.79
C GLU A 315 17.27 2.30 2.45
N SER A 316 16.63 3.45 2.52
CA SER A 316 15.28 3.58 3.09
C SER A 316 14.20 2.86 2.31
N GLN A 317 14.41 2.58 1.01
CA GLN A 317 13.49 1.77 0.21
C GLN A 317 13.65 0.27 0.47
N PHE A 318 14.87 -0.18 0.76
CA PHE A 318 15.17 -1.58 1.02
C PHE A 318 15.04 -1.90 2.50
N LYS A 319 13.84 -2.17 2.96
CA LYS A 319 13.50 -2.36 4.37
C LYS A 319 14.15 -3.58 5.02
N GLY A 320 14.63 -4.53 4.22
CA GLY A 320 15.29 -5.76 4.68
C GLY A 320 16.81 -5.65 4.90
N TYR A 321 17.44 -4.51 4.59
CA TYR A 321 18.91 -4.41 4.55
C TYR A 321 19.61 -4.89 5.82
N LYS A 322 19.24 -4.37 6.98
CA LYS A 322 19.86 -4.73 8.26
C LYS A 322 19.71 -6.21 8.59
N TRP A 323 18.60 -6.77 8.22
CA TRP A 323 18.25 -8.17 8.43
C TRP A 323 19.00 -9.09 7.48
N LEU A 324 19.02 -8.81 6.19
CA LEU A 324 19.78 -9.54 5.18
C LEU A 324 21.29 -9.51 5.48
N LYS A 325 21.83 -8.34 5.83
CA LYS A 325 23.24 -8.17 6.18
C LYS A 325 23.64 -9.04 7.38
N LYS A 326 22.81 -9.10 8.43
CA LYS A 326 23.08 -9.93 9.62
C LYS A 326 23.09 -11.43 9.31
N HIS A 327 22.32 -11.89 8.32
CA HIS A 327 22.34 -13.26 7.83
C HIS A 327 23.38 -13.53 6.74
N GLY A 328 24.28 -12.58 6.47
CA GLY A 328 25.29 -12.72 5.43
C GLY A 328 24.74 -12.75 4.00
N THR A 329 23.50 -12.30 3.81
CA THR A 329 22.87 -12.25 2.50
C THR A 329 23.30 -10.97 1.78
N THR A 330 23.77 -11.11 0.54
CA THR A 330 24.17 -10.02 -0.34
C THR A 330 23.01 -9.62 -1.27
N TRP A 331 23.19 -8.51 -2.00
CA TRP A 331 22.25 -8.12 -3.05
C TRP A 331 22.10 -9.20 -4.14
N ASP A 332 23.19 -9.83 -4.55
CA ASP A 332 23.17 -10.92 -5.53
C ASP A 332 22.33 -12.11 -5.04
N THR A 333 22.46 -12.47 -3.77
CA THR A 333 21.65 -13.53 -3.17
C THR A 333 20.17 -13.14 -3.17
N TYR A 334 19.85 -11.91 -2.81
CA TYR A 334 18.47 -11.39 -2.86
C TYR A 334 17.92 -11.42 -4.30
N ALA A 335 18.68 -10.93 -5.26
CA ALA A 335 18.29 -10.94 -6.68
C ALA A 335 18.06 -12.36 -7.20
N HIS A 336 18.94 -13.31 -6.81
CA HIS A 336 18.78 -14.73 -7.14
C HIS A 336 17.49 -15.32 -6.53
N LEU A 337 17.20 -15.03 -5.26
CA LEU A 337 15.96 -15.49 -4.60
C LEU A 337 14.71 -14.90 -5.25
N CYS A 338 14.75 -13.64 -5.62
CA CYS A 338 13.65 -13.01 -6.37
C CYS A 338 13.44 -13.72 -7.71
N HIS A 339 14.50 -13.99 -8.46
CA HIS A 339 14.41 -14.71 -9.73
C HIS A 339 13.90 -16.14 -9.53
N TYR A 340 14.45 -16.88 -8.55
CA TYR A 340 14.06 -18.26 -8.25
C TYR A 340 12.57 -18.38 -7.91
N PHE A 341 12.04 -17.48 -7.07
CA PHE A 341 10.62 -17.44 -6.72
C PHE A 341 9.77 -16.61 -7.69
N ARG A 342 10.34 -16.16 -8.82
CA ARG A 342 9.66 -15.34 -9.82
C ARG A 342 9.02 -14.07 -9.27
N HIS A 343 9.65 -13.44 -8.27
CA HIS A 343 9.29 -12.12 -7.86
C HIS A 343 9.74 -11.08 -8.87
N THR A 344 8.88 -10.09 -9.09
CA THR A 344 9.15 -8.98 -9.99
C THR A 344 8.56 -7.68 -9.42
N ILE A 345 8.65 -6.60 -10.18
CA ILE A 345 8.13 -5.30 -9.76
C ILE A 345 6.60 -5.28 -9.85
N TYR A 346 5.96 -4.80 -8.79
CA TYR A 346 4.55 -4.40 -8.79
C TYR A 346 4.45 -2.88 -8.76
N ILE A 347 3.78 -2.31 -9.76
CA ILE A 347 3.46 -0.88 -9.79
C ILE A 347 2.11 -0.69 -9.11
N THR A 348 2.12 -0.04 -7.96
CA THR A 348 0.91 0.19 -7.16
C THR A 348 0.31 1.58 -7.39
N ASN A 349 1.11 2.53 -7.88
CA ASN A 349 0.67 3.86 -8.26
C ASN A 349 1.68 4.49 -9.24
N ALA A 350 1.27 5.49 -10.00
CA ALA A 350 2.14 6.32 -10.83
C ALA A 350 1.75 7.80 -10.70
N SER A 351 2.66 8.69 -11.09
CA SER A 351 2.40 10.13 -11.07
C SER A 351 1.25 10.49 -12.03
N LYS A 352 0.47 11.51 -11.67
CA LYS A 352 -0.45 12.11 -12.63
C LYS A 352 0.33 12.75 -13.78
N THR A 353 -0.19 12.63 -14.97
CA THR A 353 0.42 13.22 -16.19
C THR A 353 -0.11 14.62 -16.47
N GLU A 354 -1.24 14.98 -15.88
CA GLU A 354 -1.89 16.29 -16.00
C GLU A 354 -2.24 16.83 -14.62
N ALA A 355 -2.28 18.16 -14.49
CA ALA A 355 -2.75 18.80 -13.27
C ALA A 355 -4.28 18.69 -13.19
N GLU A 356 -4.79 18.58 -11.97
CA GLU A 356 -6.21 18.63 -11.67
C GLU A 356 -6.54 19.93 -10.94
N ASP A 357 -7.75 20.45 -11.20
CA ASP A 357 -8.23 21.68 -10.53
C ASP A 357 -8.69 21.38 -9.10
N THR A 358 -9.15 20.16 -8.84
CA THR A 358 -9.64 19.72 -7.53
C THR A 358 -9.10 18.34 -7.16
N THR A 359 -8.88 18.12 -5.87
CA THR A 359 -8.42 16.83 -5.35
C THR A 359 -9.11 16.44 -4.05
N GLU A 360 -9.19 15.14 -3.77
CA GLU A 360 -9.70 14.63 -2.49
C GLU A 360 -8.57 14.62 -1.44
N LEU A 361 -8.84 15.21 -0.27
CA LEU A 361 -7.91 15.20 0.86
C LEU A 361 -7.74 13.79 1.43
N ASN A 362 -6.55 13.52 1.95
CA ASN A 362 -6.32 12.35 2.80
C ASN A 362 -6.95 12.61 4.18
N TYR A 363 -7.58 11.61 4.78
CA TYR A 363 -8.14 11.69 6.14
C TYR A 363 -7.12 12.15 7.21
N GLN A 364 -5.83 11.91 7.00
CA GLN A 364 -4.76 12.36 7.90
C GLN A 364 -4.61 13.88 7.92
N PHE A 365 -4.97 14.56 6.83
CA PHE A 365 -4.89 16.01 6.73
C PHE A 365 -5.72 16.68 7.82
N LEU A 366 -6.95 16.23 8.03
CA LEU A 366 -7.83 16.79 9.06
C LEU A 366 -7.31 16.60 10.49
N ASN A 367 -6.57 15.51 10.73
CA ASN A 367 -5.98 15.25 12.04
C ASN A 367 -4.82 16.20 12.39
N THR A 368 -4.22 16.83 11.39
CA THR A 368 -3.10 17.77 11.55
C THR A 368 -3.54 19.22 11.57
N PHE A 369 -4.77 19.51 11.13
CA PHE A 369 -5.29 20.87 11.04
C PHE A 369 -6.20 21.24 12.21
N LYS A 370 -5.73 22.13 13.07
CA LYS A 370 -6.52 22.70 14.15
C LYS A 370 -7.69 23.58 13.65
N MET A 371 -7.70 23.98 12.38
CA MET A 371 -8.70 24.85 11.77
C MET A 371 -10.14 24.37 11.88
N LEU A 372 -10.34 23.06 12.07
CA LEU A 372 -11.65 22.44 12.23
C LEU A 372 -12.03 22.22 13.69
N SER A 373 -11.13 22.48 14.63
CA SER A 373 -11.43 22.35 16.06
C SER A 373 -12.15 23.59 16.59
N SER A 374 -13.01 23.41 17.60
CA SER A 374 -13.63 24.53 18.33
C SER A 374 -12.62 25.39 19.11
N GLU A 375 -11.40 24.87 19.27
CA GLU A 375 -10.29 25.53 19.98
C GLU A 375 -9.42 26.39 19.07
N PHE A 376 -9.69 26.40 17.75
CA PHE A 376 -8.92 27.19 16.80
C PHE A 376 -9.09 28.69 17.07
N ARG A 377 -7.98 29.36 17.33
CA ARG A 377 -7.93 30.82 17.49
C ARG A 377 -7.22 31.45 16.30
N PRO A 378 -7.66 32.65 15.84
CA PRO A 378 -6.97 33.39 14.77
C PRO A 378 -5.48 33.62 15.06
N ASP A 379 -5.11 33.78 16.35
CA ASP A 379 -3.75 34.02 16.81
C ASP A 379 -2.80 32.81 16.61
N ASP A 380 -3.34 31.61 16.34
CA ASP A 380 -2.56 30.40 16.06
C ASP A 380 -2.15 30.28 14.58
N LEU A 381 -2.49 31.28 13.74
CA LEU A 381 -2.15 31.29 12.32
C LEU A 381 -0.69 31.75 12.11
N PRO A 382 0.03 31.15 11.12
CA PRO A 382 1.31 31.71 10.67
C PRO A 382 1.16 33.14 10.19
N SER A 383 2.17 33.97 10.43
CA SER A 383 2.21 35.36 9.94
C SER A 383 1.99 35.39 8.43
N GLY A 384 1.07 36.23 7.98
CA GLY A 384 0.64 36.34 6.58
C GLY A 384 -0.74 35.69 6.27
N TRP A 385 -1.36 35.01 7.25
CA TRP A 385 -2.70 34.43 7.16
C TRP A 385 -3.74 35.25 7.95
N GLU A 386 -3.42 36.47 8.26
CA GLU A 386 -4.07 37.30 9.28
C GLU A 386 -5.48 37.79 8.93
N SER A 387 -5.97 37.54 7.73
CA SER A 387 -7.15 38.25 7.22
C SER A 387 -8.42 37.45 7.07
N SER A 388 -8.42 36.13 7.37
CA SER A 388 -9.65 35.33 7.24
C SER A 388 -10.20 34.92 8.59
N PRO A 389 -11.44 35.28 8.94
CA PRO A 389 -12.10 34.72 10.11
C PRO A 389 -12.13 33.20 10.04
N ALA A 390 -12.00 32.51 11.15
CA ALA A 390 -12.00 31.02 11.23
C ALA A 390 -13.23 30.40 10.55
N GLU A 391 -14.35 31.12 10.53
CA GLU A 391 -15.57 30.71 9.85
C GLU A 391 -15.43 30.74 8.31
N ASP A 392 -14.73 31.72 7.74
CA ASP A 392 -14.50 31.81 6.31
C ASP A 392 -13.49 30.75 5.84
N ASN A 393 -12.51 30.41 6.64
CA ASN A 393 -11.57 29.32 6.36
C ASN A 393 -12.25 27.96 6.37
N ARG A 394 -13.23 27.74 7.27
CA ARG A 394 -14.05 26.51 7.27
C ARG A 394 -14.88 26.44 5.99
N LYS A 395 -15.52 27.53 5.60
CA LYS A 395 -16.34 27.60 4.38
C LYS A 395 -15.49 27.34 3.13
N TRP A 396 -14.27 27.88 3.08
CA TRP A 396 -13.35 27.62 1.97
C TRP A 396 -13.03 26.13 1.85
N LEU A 397 -12.70 25.45 2.97
CA LEU A 397 -12.34 24.05 2.98
C LEU A 397 -13.52 23.11 2.63
N THR A 398 -14.75 23.48 3.01
CA THR A 398 -15.93 22.63 2.81
C THR A 398 -16.72 22.94 1.55
N LYS A 399 -16.58 24.16 1.02
CA LYS A 399 -17.39 24.65 -0.10
C LYS A 399 -17.37 23.76 -1.35
N PRO A 400 -16.23 23.30 -1.89
CA PRO A 400 -16.22 22.41 -3.05
C PRO A 400 -16.91 21.08 -2.76
N THR A 401 -16.74 20.53 -1.54
CA THR A 401 -17.39 19.31 -1.07
C THR A 401 -18.91 19.47 -1.01
N GLU A 402 -19.37 20.56 -0.41
CA GLU A 402 -20.80 20.88 -0.29
C GLU A 402 -21.45 21.09 -1.67
N GLN A 403 -20.79 21.84 -2.56
CA GLN A 403 -21.24 22.04 -3.90
C GLN A 403 -21.39 20.71 -4.65
N ARG A 404 -20.36 19.86 -4.64
CA ARG A 404 -20.39 18.53 -5.25
C ARG A 404 -21.49 17.63 -4.65
N TYR A 405 -21.68 17.69 -3.33
CA TYR A 405 -22.76 16.98 -2.65
C TYR A 405 -24.13 17.38 -3.17
N TYR A 406 -24.42 18.69 -3.28
CA TYR A 406 -25.70 19.18 -3.77
C TYR A 406 -25.93 18.88 -5.23
N GLU A 407 -24.91 19.01 -6.07
CA GLU A 407 -24.96 18.63 -7.48
C GLU A 407 -25.36 17.17 -7.66
N LEU A 408 -24.63 16.27 -7.03
CA LEU A 408 -24.87 14.83 -7.14
C LEU A 408 -26.23 14.40 -6.56
N ARG A 409 -26.76 15.12 -5.59
CA ARG A 409 -28.05 14.79 -4.98
C ARG A 409 -29.25 15.31 -5.78
N ARG A 410 -29.12 16.41 -6.48
CA ARG A 410 -30.22 17.10 -7.17
C ARG A 410 -30.22 16.91 -8.67
N ASP A 411 -29.08 16.71 -9.27
CA ASP A 411 -28.91 16.68 -10.71
C ASP A 411 -28.50 15.29 -11.20
N LYS A 412 -29.38 14.72 -12.07
CA LYS A 412 -29.14 13.41 -12.67
C LYS A 412 -27.99 13.44 -13.67
N GLU A 413 -27.84 14.51 -14.44
CA GLU A 413 -26.78 14.67 -15.44
C GLU A 413 -25.43 14.83 -14.75
N ALA A 414 -25.36 15.58 -13.66
CA ALA A 414 -24.16 15.71 -12.83
C ALA A 414 -23.72 14.34 -12.27
N ARG A 415 -24.65 13.50 -11.82
CA ARG A 415 -24.35 12.13 -11.37
C ARG A 415 -23.79 11.25 -12.50
N ILE A 416 -24.38 11.35 -13.68
CA ILE A 416 -23.90 10.60 -14.85
C ILE A 416 -22.49 11.05 -15.21
N LYS A 417 -22.27 12.36 -15.30
CA LYS A 417 -20.96 12.93 -15.60
C LYS A 417 -19.92 12.47 -14.57
N TYR A 418 -20.19 12.65 -13.29
CA TYR A 418 -19.30 12.21 -12.21
C TYR A 418 -18.94 10.72 -12.32
N PHE A 419 -19.95 9.88 -12.57
CA PHE A 419 -19.74 8.44 -12.70
C PHE A 419 -18.89 8.09 -13.93
N THR A 420 -19.11 8.75 -15.06
CA THR A 420 -18.34 8.52 -16.28
C THR A 420 -16.92 9.07 -16.18
N ASP A 421 -16.74 10.25 -15.61
CA ASP A 421 -15.42 10.86 -15.40
C ASP A 421 -14.58 9.99 -14.45
N LYS A 422 -15.17 9.55 -13.33
CA LYS A 422 -14.48 8.65 -12.39
C LYS A 422 -14.18 7.27 -12.98
N ALA A 423 -14.97 6.80 -13.91
CA ALA A 423 -14.71 5.55 -14.65
C ALA A 423 -13.55 5.70 -15.65
N ASP A 424 -13.31 6.92 -16.13
CA ASP A 424 -12.21 7.26 -17.04
C ASP A 424 -10.91 7.58 -16.31
N GLU A 425 -10.97 7.84 -15.01
CA GLU A 425 -9.74 7.93 -14.20
C GLU A 425 -8.89 6.71 -14.46
N TRP A 426 -7.70 6.95 -15.00
CA TRP A 426 -6.79 5.88 -15.35
C TRP A 426 -6.32 5.15 -14.08
N THR A 427 -6.77 3.93 -13.92
CA THR A 427 -6.38 3.04 -12.85
C THR A 427 -5.42 1.97 -13.38
N PHE A 428 -4.22 2.36 -13.80
CA PHE A 428 -3.16 1.44 -14.20
C PHE A 428 -3.62 0.37 -15.21
N GLY A 429 -4.27 0.79 -16.30
CA GLY A 429 -4.78 -0.13 -17.33
C GLY A 429 -5.91 -1.06 -16.87
N ARG A 430 -6.39 -0.92 -15.63
CA ARG A 430 -7.49 -1.70 -15.11
C ARG A 430 -8.81 -1.09 -15.54
N LYS A 431 -9.59 -1.86 -16.28
CA LYS A 431 -10.97 -1.49 -16.60
C LYS A 431 -11.84 -1.90 -15.41
N SER A 432 -12.18 -0.94 -14.56
CA SER A 432 -13.08 -1.19 -13.43
C SER A 432 -14.48 -1.56 -13.93
N ARG A 433 -15.30 -2.14 -13.05
CA ARG A 433 -16.72 -2.35 -13.33
C ARG A 433 -17.42 -1.03 -13.76
N SER A 434 -17.06 0.06 -13.11
CA SER A 434 -17.55 1.40 -13.43
C SER A 434 -17.16 1.82 -14.85
N TYR A 435 -15.95 1.49 -15.31
CA TYR A 435 -15.53 1.73 -16.70
C TYR A 435 -16.45 1.04 -17.71
N HIS A 436 -16.74 -0.25 -17.52
CA HIS A 436 -17.62 -0.98 -18.44
C HIS A 436 -19.04 -0.45 -18.43
N LEU A 437 -19.55 -0.02 -17.27
CA LEU A 437 -20.86 0.61 -17.17
C LEU A 437 -20.88 1.98 -17.85
N ALA A 438 -19.81 2.77 -17.70
CA ALA A 438 -19.67 4.05 -18.39
C ALA A 438 -19.64 3.87 -19.91
N GLU A 439 -18.91 2.86 -20.42
CA GLU A 439 -18.89 2.51 -21.84
C GLU A 439 -20.27 2.10 -22.37
N LEU A 440 -21.05 1.35 -21.60
CA LEU A 440 -22.42 1.01 -21.96
C LEU A 440 -23.32 2.25 -22.03
N LEU A 441 -23.19 3.18 -21.09
CA LEU A 441 -23.92 4.45 -21.10
C LEU A 441 -23.56 5.32 -22.31
N ARG A 442 -22.28 5.36 -22.70
CA ARG A 442 -21.83 6.09 -23.90
C ARG A 442 -22.39 5.51 -25.17
N ARG A 443 -22.49 4.18 -25.28
CA ARG A 443 -23.08 3.50 -26.44
C ARG A 443 -24.59 3.62 -26.50
N ASN A 444 -25.25 3.60 -25.34
CA ASN A 444 -26.70 3.75 -25.25
C ASN A 444 -27.11 4.49 -23.97
N PRO A 445 -27.30 5.82 -24.02
CA PRO A 445 -27.70 6.62 -22.87
C PRO A 445 -29.01 6.20 -22.20
N LYS A 446 -29.86 5.42 -22.89
CA LYS A 446 -31.13 4.92 -22.33
C LYS A 446 -30.93 3.93 -21.19
N PHE A 447 -29.74 3.28 -21.09
CA PHE A 447 -29.39 2.42 -19.95
C PHE A 447 -29.47 3.12 -18.60
N ILE A 448 -29.37 4.47 -18.58
CA ILE A 448 -29.53 5.24 -17.35
C ILE A 448 -30.88 5.04 -16.65
N ASN A 449 -31.91 4.58 -17.38
CA ASN A 449 -33.22 4.31 -16.83
C ASN A 449 -33.36 2.87 -16.27
N GLU A 450 -32.40 2.01 -16.55
CA GLU A 450 -32.38 0.65 -16.03
C GLU A 450 -32.14 0.65 -14.50
N PRO A 451 -32.94 -0.11 -13.73
CA PRO A 451 -32.83 -0.14 -12.27
C PRO A 451 -31.44 -0.44 -11.75
N TYR A 452 -30.67 -1.25 -12.48
CA TYR A 452 -29.30 -1.58 -12.16
C TYR A 452 -28.37 -0.37 -12.23
N PHE A 453 -28.45 0.42 -13.31
CA PHE A 453 -27.65 1.65 -13.45
C PHE A 453 -28.02 2.71 -12.42
N VAL A 454 -29.32 2.90 -12.17
CA VAL A 454 -29.79 3.82 -11.13
C VAL A 454 -29.19 3.45 -9.77
N ARG A 455 -29.17 2.16 -9.44
CA ARG A 455 -28.57 1.65 -8.21
C ARG A 455 -27.07 1.94 -8.16
N GLN A 456 -26.33 1.64 -9.23
CA GLN A 456 -24.88 1.90 -9.26
C GLN A 456 -24.54 3.39 -9.11
N LEU A 457 -25.34 4.29 -9.70
CA LEU A 457 -25.16 5.72 -9.53
C LEU A 457 -25.45 6.18 -8.09
N ASN A 458 -26.46 5.60 -7.46
CA ASN A 458 -26.77 5.88 -6.07
C ASN A 458 -25.67 5.35 -5.13
N ASP A 459 -25.21 4.12 -5.37
CA ASP A 459 -24.11 3.50 -4.59
C ASP A 459 -22.83 4.33 -4.70
N ALA A 460 -22.52 4.88 -5.89
CA ALA A 460 -21.37 5.75 -6.09
C ALA A 460 -21.51 7.07 -5.31
N ALA A 461 -22.70 7.67 -5.34
CA ALA A 461 -22.98 8.89 -4.58
C ALA A 461 -22.92 8.65 -3.05
N GLU A 462 -23.48 7.54 -2.57
CA GLU A 462 -23.41 7.16 -1.16
C GLU A 462 -21.98 6.87 -0.70
N SER A 463 -21.17 6.23 -1.55
CA SER A 463 -19.75 6.00 -1.27
C SER A 463 -19.00 7.32 -1.12
N LEU A 464 -19.23 8.29 -1.99
CA LEU A 464 -18.63 9.62 -1.91
C LEU A 464 -19.04 10.35 -0.61
N LEU A 465 -20.33 10.27 -0.25
CA LEU A 465 -20.81 10.85 1.02
C LEU A 465 -20.13 10.23 2.23
N LYS A 466 -19.91 8.92 2.19
CA LYS A 466 -19.17 8.22 3.21
C LYS A 466 -17.72 8.68 3.28
N ASP A 467 -17.06 8.90 2.14
CA ASP A 467 -15.71 9.44 2.07
C ASP A 467 -15.64 10.85 2.69
N TYR A 468 -16.61 11.71 2.38
CA TYR A 468 -16.70 13.04 3.00
C TYR A 468 -16.89 12.97 4.52
N SER A 469 -17.69 12.02 5.00
CA SER A 469 -17.94 11.84 6.45
C SER A 469 -16.70 11.42 7.24
N ILE A 470 -15.71 10.82 6.58
CA ILE A 470 -14.42 10.45 7.17
C ILE A 470 -13.30 11.46 6.89
N GLY A 471 -13.65 12.62 6.31
CA GLY A 471 -12.72 13.73 6.11
C GLY A 471 -11.96 13.73 4.80
N ARG A 472 -12.34 12.94 3.81
CA ARG A 472 -11.84 13.03 2.45
C ARG A 472 -12.56 14.15 1.69
N LEU A 473 -12.34 15.38 2.14
CA LEU A 473 -12.99 16.53 1.54
C LEU A 473 -12.42 16.82 0.15
N LEU A 474 -13.27 17.28 -0.76
CA LEU A 474 -12.85 17.82 -2.04
C LEU A 474 -12.37 19.25 -1.83
N VAL A 475 -11.18 19.56 -2.32
CA VAL A 475 -10.58 20.91 -2.25
C VAL A 475 -10.02 21.32 -3.59
N ASP A 476 -9.91 22.61 -3.81
CA ASP A 476 -9.22 23.16 -4.98
C ASP A 476 -7.72 22.87 -4.85
N GLY A 477 -7.13 22.31 -5.90
CA GLY A 477 -5.72 21.93 -5.94
C GLY A 477 -5.46 20.57 -6.54
N ASP A 478 -4.21 20.14 -6.47
CA ASP A 478 -3.76 18.87 -7.05
C ASP A 478 -2.95 18.06 -6.04
N ASN A 479 -3.02 16.74 -6.16
CA ASN A 479 -2.26 15.82 -5.33
C ASN A 479 -1.01 15.37 -6.07
N ARG A 480 0.16 15.70 -5.52
CA ARG A 480 1.47 15.38 -6.08
C ARG A 480 2.28 14.49 -5.15
N PHE A 481 3.16 13.68 -5.74
CA PHE A 481 4.17 12.99 -4.96
C PHE A 481 5.23 13.99 -4.50
N PHE A 482 5.55 13.93 -3.21
CA PHE A 482 6.65 14.69 -2.64
C PHE A 482 7.93 13.88 -2.82
N ALA A 483 8.96 14.48 -3.39
CA ALA A 483 10.29 13.92 -3.53
C ALA A 483 11.28 14.74 -2.70
N ALA A 484 12.27 14.08 -2.11
CA ALA A 484 13.45 14.76 -1.60
C ALA A 484 14.26 15.36 -2.76
N ASP A 485 15.22 16.22 -2.46
CA ASP A 485 16.05 16.84 -3.49
C ASP A 485 16.91 15.78 -4.20
N ILE A 486 16.60 15.51 -5.47
CA ILE A 486 17.32 14.56 -6.29
C ILE A 486 18.79 14.97 -6.45
N MET A 487 19.06 16.28 -6.56
CA MET A 487 20.43 16.77 -6.73
C MET A 487 21.28 16.54 -5.48
N GLU A 488 20.70 16.58 -4.29
CA GLU A 488 21.39 16.22 -3.05
C GLU A 488 21.92 14.78 -3.11
N LEU A 489 21.09 13.83 -3.56
CA LEU A 489 21.51 12.43 -3.75
C LEU A 489 22.64 12.32 -4.78
N PHE A 490 22.54 13.07 -5.89
CA PHE A 490 23.57 13.09 -6.91
C PHE A 490 24.89 13.65 -6.42
N TYR A 491 24.87 14.77 -5.72
CA TYR A 491 26.09 15.38 -5.19
C TYR A 491 26.83 14.43 -4.24
N GLU A 492 26.12 13.71 -3.38
CA GLU A 492 26.74 12.72 -2.52
C GLU A 492 27.34 11.55 -3.31
N LEU A 493 26.58 10.95 -4.22
CA LEU A 493 27.05 9.85 -5.04
C LEU A 493 28.25 10.24 -5.92
N VAL A 494 28.23 11.44 -6.49
CA VAL A 494 29.35 11.94 -7.30
C VAL A 494 30.59 12.16 -6.44
N ARG A 495 30.45 12.79 -5.27
CA ARG A 495 31.55 13.02 -4.33
C ARG A 495 32.15 11.70 -3.84
N ASP A 496 31.31 10.76 -3.43
CA ASP A 496 31.75 9.48 -2.84
C ASP A 496 32.40 8.54 -3.87
N ASN A 497 32.14 8.76 -5.16
CA ASN A 497 32.73 7.99 -6.27
C ASN A 497 33.78 8.77 -7.10
N GLY A 498 34.35 9.83 -6.51
CA GLY A 498 35.49 10.56 -7.08
C GLY A 498 35.18 11.46 -8.26
N GLY A 499 33.90 11.79 -8.47
CA GLY A 499 33.46 12.70 -9.53
C GLY A 499 33.61 14.18 -9.18
N ARG A 500 33.20 15.05 -10.12
CA ARG A 500 33.26 16.50 -9.99
C ARG A 500 31.85 17.09 -9.80
N PRO A 501 31.37 17.29 -8.58
CA PRO A 501 30.02 17.78 -8.34
C PRO A 501 29.77 19.20 -8.90
N ASN A 502 30.79 20.03 -9.05
CA ASN A 502 30.66 21.42 -9.52
C ASN A 502 30.24 21.54 -11.00
N VAL A 503 30.22 20.44 -11.75
CA VAL A 503 29.78 20.42 -13.16
C VAL A 503 28.26 20.31 -13.26
N LEU A 504 27.59 19.98 -12.16
CA LEU A 504 26.12 19.79 -12.10
C LEU A 504 25.35 21.07 -11.67
N SER A 505 26.06 22.21 -11.52
CA SER A 505 25.47 23.49 -11.08
C SER A 505 24.96 24.32 -12.26
#